data_a60b6de2bf788fc1dd1b006f5bdb34c9
#
_entry.id   a60b6de2bf788fc1dd1b006f5bdb34c9
#
_cell.length_a   1.000
_cell.length_b   1.000
_cell.length_c   1.000
_cell.angle_alpha   90.00
_cell.angle_beta   90.00
_cell.angle_gamma   90.00
#
_symmetry.space_group_name_H-M   'P 1'
#
loop_
_entity.id
_entity.type
_entity.pdbx_description
1 polymer ?
#
loop_
_entity_poly.entity_id
_entity_poly.type
_entity_poly.pdbx_seq_one_letter_code
_entity_poly.pdbx_strand_id
1 'polypeptide(L)'
;KQELPAQQGIREYPELSTWRIVTPSVTGTVTAYDWEYMKGGHVSGGTLSMLHSKTLGTLLCAGMGEYIRKEPGNMQVLWKTEAECLASRIEIIRNGIIYSSIYEPEAQVTVSGNGEQGYVIQVDGSLKNQDHQVCEEQDYRYHLCYHIQEQKVQIQAECPGGTWICPVISSQEEKVTVEPKRVILEKEKGVVCVQADSEITLPFGTKRIFHPIPGFQAVKLEKKLDENTMTWNIIWGTK
;
A
#
# COMPACT_ATOMS: atom_id res chain seq x y z
N LYS A 1 24.80 20.06 8.34
CA LYS A 1 24.95 18.90 7.42
C LYS A 1 24.18 19.27 6.16
N GLN A 2 24.89 19.32 5.02
CA GLN A 2 24.26 19.53 3.72
C GLN A 2 23.67 18.17 3.31
N GLU A 3 22.35 18.07 3.24
CA GLU A 3 21.69 16.86 2.71
C GLU A 3 21.99 16.82 1.21
N LEU A 4 22.61 15.74 0.76
CA LEU A 4 22.78 15.49 -0.66
C LEU A 4 21.36 15.26 -1.25
N PRO A 5 21.04 15.93 -2.39
CA PRO A 5 19.74 15.73 -3.02
C PRO A 5 19.60 14.25 -3.41
N ALA A 6 18.46 13.66 -3.08
CA ALA A 6 18.17 12.28 -3.46
C ALA A 6 18.22 12.17 -5.00
N GLN A 7 18.98 11.21 -5.51
CA GLN A 7 19.04 10.96 -6.94
C GLN A 7 17.65 10.59 -7.46
N GLN A 8 17.15 11.34 -8.43
CA GLN A 8 15.88 11.07 -9.08
C GLN A 8 15.97 9.82 -9.96
N GLY A 9 14.86 9.15 -10.14
CA GLY A 9 14.77 7.95 -10.95
C GLY A 9 14.23 6.74 -10.19
N ILE A 10 14.31 5.59 -10.83
CA ILE A 10 14.06 4.29 -10.19
C ILE A 10 15.42 3.70 -9.81
N ARG A 11 15.47 3.16 -8.61
CA ARG A 11 16.59 2.35 -8.15
C ARG A 11 16.07 1.03 -7.59
N GLU A 12 16.58 -0.05 -8.12
CA GLU A 12 16.36 -1.38 -7.63
C GLU A 12 17.34 -1.71 -6.50
N TYR A 13 16.85 -2.42 -5.50
CA TYR A 13 17.61 -3.02 -4.39
C TYR A 13 17.32 -4.53 -4.40
N PRO A 14 18.08 -5.32 -5.19
CA PRO A 14 17.78 -6.75 -5.39
C PRO A 14 17.76 -7.54 -4.08
N GLU A 15 18.66 -7.22 -3.15
CA GLU A 15 18.76 -7.90 -1.84
C GLU A 15 17.53 -7.67 -0.95
N LEU A 16 16.75 -6.63 -1.25
CA LEU A 16 15.53 -6.26 -0.54
C LEU A 16 14.28 -6.48 -1.40
N SER A 17 14.43 -6.98 -2.62
CA SER A 17 13.35 -7.11 -3.61
C SER A 17 12.47 -5.86 -3.67
N THR A 18 13.12 -4.68 -3.65
CA THR A 18 12.45 -3.38 -3.51
C THR A 18 12.93 -2.42 -4.59
N TRP A 19 11.99 -1.72 -5.18
CA TRP A 19 12.22 -0.62 -6.12
C TRP A 19 11.87 0.71 -5.44
N ARG A 20 12.83 1.60 -5.39
CA ARG A 20 12.63 2.97 -4.92
C ARG A 20 12.50 3.92 -6.09
N ILE A 21 11.44 4.70 -6.10
CA ILE A 21 11.15 5.74 -7.08
C ILE A 21 11.32 7.10 -6.40
N VAL A 22 12.05 8.01 -7.04
CA VAL A 22 12.24 9.37 -6.56
C VAL A 22 11.97 10.34 -7.68
N THR A 23 11.01 11.24 -7.46
CA THR A 23 10.76 12.41 -8.30
C THR A 23 11.09 13.69 -7.53
N PRO A 24 11.02 14.89 -8.15
CA PRO A 24 11.18 16.15 -7.42
C PRO A 24 10.25 16.29 -6.20
N SER A 25 9.01 15.77 -6.25
CA SER A 25 7.97 16.00 -5.24
C SER A 25 7.60 14.77 -4.43
N VAL A 26 7.90 13.55 -4.90
CA VAL A 26 7.49 12.31 -4.24
C VAL A 26 8.59 11.26 -4.19
N THR A 27 8.55 10.46 -3.14
CA THR A 27 9.31 9.21 -3.04
C THR A 27 8.33 8.07 -2.79
N GLY A 28 8.47 6.99 -3.55
CA GLY A 28 7.71 5.76 -3.37
C GLY A 28 8.61 4.54 -3.30
N THR A 29 8.13 3.47 -2.70
CA THR A 29 8.76 2.15 -2.73
C THR A 29 7.74 1.09 -3.05
N VAL A 30 8.12 0.13 -3.90
CA VAL A 30 7.36 -1.09 -4.18
C VAL A 30 8.19 -2.28 -3.73
N THR A 31 7.60 -3.16 -2.94
CA THR A 31 8.26 -4.33 -2.36
C THR A 31 7.62 -5.61 -2.89
N ALA A 32 8.38 -6.41 -3.63
CA ALA A 32 7.93 -7.69 -4.15
C ALA A 32 8.03 -8.80 -3.11
N TYR A 33 9.10 -8.80 -2.32
CA TYR A 33 9.30 -9.75 -1.25
C TYR A 33 9.99 -9.07 -0.06
N ASP A 34 9.51 -9.36 1.13
CA ASP A 34 10.23 -9.05 2.37
C ASP A 34 10.46 -10.36 3.14
N TRP A 35 11.65 -10.50 3.74
CA TRP A 35 11.99 -11.71 4.47
C TRP A 35 11.06 -11.91 5.66
N GLU A 36 10.37 -13.04 5.66
CA GLU A 36 9.36 -13.33 6.66
C GLU A 36 10.00 -13.91 7.93
N TYR A 37 10.16 -13.04 8.93
CA TYR A 37 10.62 -13.46 10.25
C TYR A 37 9.54 -14.23 11.02
N MET A 38 8.28 -13.89 10.79
CA MET A 38 7.11 -14.57 11.35
C MET A 38 5.98 -14.54 10.32
N LYS A 39 5.16 -15.57 10.34
CA LYS A 39 4.03 -15.73 9.43
C LYS A 39 3.10 -14.50 9.45
N GLY A 40 2.86 -13.94 8.28
CA GLY A 40 2.05 -12.73 8.12
C GLY A 40 2.67 -11.45 8.65
N GLY A 41 3.95 -11.46 9.04
CA GLY A 41 4.64 -10.31 9.66
C GLY A 41 5.24 -9.32 8.67
N HIS A 42 5.39 -9.68 7.39
CA HIS A 42 6.04 -8.87 6.36
C HIS A 42 5.18 -8.69 5.13
N VAL A 43 5.39 -7.59 4.41
CA VAL A 43 4.64 -7.28 3.20
C VAL A 43 5.41 -7.69 1.95
N SER A 44 4.74 -8.37 1.05
CA SER A 44 5.27 -8.82 -0.24
C SER A 44 4.32 -8.48 -1.39
N GLY A 45 4.39 -9.20 -2.49
CA GLY A 45 3.41 -9.15 -3.57
C GLY A 45 3.42 -7.89 -4.40
N GLY A 46 4.54 -7.18 -4.46
CA GLY A 46 4.65 -5.93 -5.21
C GLY A 46 3.83 -4.78 -4.61
N THR A 47 3.62 -4.79 -3.31
CA THR A 47 2.88 -3.73 -2.62
C THR A 47 3.57 -2.38 -2.75
N LEU A 48 2.81 -1.30 -2.97
CA LEU A 48 3.28 0.07 -2.80
C LEU A 48 3.49 0.32 -1.29
N SER A 49 4.68 -0.05 -0.82
CA SER A 49 5.00 -0.12 0.61
C SER A 49 5.22 1.24 1.26
N MET A 50 5.57 2.27 0.48
CA MET A 50 5.62 3.65 0.94
C MET A 50 5.28 4.60 -0.21
N LEU A 51 4.57 5.67 0.13
CA LEU A 51 4.38 6.85 -0.70
C LEU A 51 4.53 8.08 0.18
N HIS A 52 5.55 8.89 -0.09
CA HIS A 52 5.86 10.09 0.69
C HIS A 52 5.93 11.31 -0.21
N SER A 53 5.02 12.26 0.01
CA SER A 53 5.09 13.60 -0.59
C SER A 53 6.03 14.49 0.22
N LYS A 54 6.95 15.19 -0.43
CA LYS A 54 7.88 16.11 0.25
C LYS A 54 7.17 17.26 0.97
N THR A 55 5.97 17.62 0.52
CA THR A 55 5.20 18.72 1.09
C THR A 55 4.15 18.27 2.09
N LEU A 56 3.46 17.16 1.82
CA LEU A 56 2.33 16.69 2.63
C LEU A 56 2.70 15.55 3.60
N GLY A 57 3.95 15.07 3.56
CA GLY A 57 4.40 13.96 4.38
C GLY A 57 3.98 12.59 3.82
N THR A 58 3.94 11.59 4.67
CA THR A 58 3.63 10.21 4.29
C THR A 58 2.15 10.07 3.95
N LEU A 59 1.86 9.53 2.77
CA LEU A 59 0.51 9.25 2.27
C LEU A 59 0.14 7.78 2.42
N LEU A 60 1.09 6.88 2.15
CA LEU A 60 0.98 5.44 2.40
C LEU A 60 2.23 4.96 3.13
N CYS A 61 2.06 4.02 4.04
CA CYS A 61 3.18 3.32 4.67
C CYS A 61 2.70 1.94 5.11
N ALA A 62 3.26 0.90 4.52
CA ALA A 62 2.89 -0.46 4.84
C ALA A 62 3.24 -0.81 6.29
N GLY A 63 2.30 -1.49 6.94
CA GLY A 63 2.47 -2.10 8.24
C GLY A 63 1.57 -3.32 8.30
N MET A 64 2.10 -4.45 8.71
CA MET A 64 1.37 -5.72 8.74
C MET A 64 0.43 -5.82 9.93
N GLY A 65 -0.58 -6.71 9.84
CA GLY A 65 -1.53 -6.96 10.92
C GLY A 65 -0.92 -7.67 12.13
N GLU A 66 0.19 -8.36 11.95
CA GLU A 66 0.85 -9.10 13.01
C GLU A 66 2.34 -8.75 13.08
N TYR A 67 2.88 -8.69 14.29
CA TYR A 67 4.30 -8.48 14.53
C TYR A 67 4.72 -9.01 15.91
N ILE A 68 6.01 -9.29 16.06
CA ILE A 68 6.59 -9.65 17.36
C ILE A 68 7.08 -8.38 18.04
N ARG A 69 6.53 -8.08 19.21
CA ARG A 69 7.01 -6.98 20.06
C ARG A 69 8.12 -7.44 20.98
N LYS A 70 9.24 -6.75 20.91
CA LYS A 70 10.39 -6.95 21.78
C LYS A 70 10.45 -5.82 22.81
N GLU A 71 10.45 -6.14 24.11
CA GLU A 71 10.55 -5.11 25.12
C GLU A 71 11.97 -4.54 25.20
N PRO A 72 12.09 -3.19 25.20
CA PRO A 72 13.39 -2.55 25.46
C PRO A 72 13.91 -2.92 26.85
N GLY A 73 15.15 -3.38 26.92
CA GLY A 73 15.84 -3.71 28.17
C GLY A 73 15.62 -5.13 28.70
N ASN A 74 14.63 -5.85 28.21
CA ASN A 74 14.43 -7.26 28.55
C ASN A 74 14.32 -8.11 27.27
N MET A 75 15.43 -8.57 26.78
CA MET A 75 15.54 -9.29 25.52
C MET A 75 14.85 -10.67 25.49
N GLN A 76 14.22 -11.08 26.57
CA GLN A 76 13.68 -12.44 26.71
C GLN A 76 12.18 -12.52 26.45
N VAL A 77 11.47 -11.41 26.43
CA VAL A 77 10.01 -11.42 26.24
C VAL A 77 9.67 -10.96 24.83
N LEU A 78 9.23 -11.92 24.03
CA LEU A 78 8.66 -11.68 22.72
C LEU A 78 7.20 -12.13 22.76
N TRP A 79 6.28 -11.26 22.37
CA TRP A 79 4.90 -11.66 22.18
C TRP A 79 4.37 -11.15 20.85
N LYS A 80 3.51 -11.96 20.27
CA LYS A 80 2.78 -11.60 19.06
C LYS A 80 1.75 -10.54 19.41
N THR A 81 1.72 -9.48 18.63
CA THR A 81 0.75 -8.40 18.77
C THR A 81 -0.03 -8.27 17.48
N GLU A 82 -1.34 -8.18 17.60
CA GLU A 82 -2.23 -7.91 16.47
C GLU A 82 -2.48 -6.40 16.33
N ALA A 83 -2.54 -5.94 15.10
CA ALA A 83 -2.88 -4.57 14.75
C ALA A 83 -3.61 -4.54 13.40
N GLU A 84 -4.20 -3.40 13.06
CA GLU A 84 -4.77 -3.21 11.72
C GLU A 84 -3.65 -3.13 10.67
N CYS A 85 -3.77 -3.93 9.62
CA CYS A 85 -2.84 -3.91 8.51
C CYS A 85 -2.96 -2.61 7.71
N LEU A 86 -1.84 -1.88 7.55
CA LEU A 86 -1.78 -0.65 6.75
C LEU A 86 -1.33 -0.87 5.30
N ALA A 87 -1.00 -2.10 4.89
CA ALA A 87 -0.56 -2.37 3.54
C ALA A 87 -1.70 -2.21 2.51
N SER A 88 -1.38 -1.54 1.40
CA SER A 88 -2.25 -1.52 0.21
C SER A 88 -2.24 -2.88 -0.44
N ARG A 89 -3.42 -3.45 -0.76
CA ARG A 89 -3.51 -4.84 -1.19
C ARG A 89 -4.81 -5.19 -1.88
N ILE A 90 -4.82 -6.31 -2.59
CA ILE A 90 -6.03 -7.00 -3.04
C ILE A 90 -6.29 -8.15 -2.07
N GLU A 91 -7.54 -8.31 -1.66
CA GLU A 91 -7.99 -9.43 -0.83
C GLU A 91 -9.23 -10.10 -1.40
N ILE A 92 -9.34 -11.39 -1.13
CA ILE A 92 -10.55 -12.21 -1.32
C ILE A 92 -10.71 -13.12 -0.11
N ILE A 93 -11.94 -13.37 0.29
CA ILE A 93 -12.25 -14.32 1.35
C ILE A 93 -12.96 -15.53 0.74
N ARG A 94 -12.44 -16.72 0.97
CA ARG A 94 -13.04 -17.99 0.57
C ARG A 94 -13.01 -18.96 1.74
N ASN A 95 -14.18 -19.53 2.06
CA ASN A 95 -14.34 -20.48 3.17
C ASN A 95 -13.77 -19.98 4.51
N GLY A 96 -13.87 -18.65 4.77
CA GLY A 96 -13.32 -18.00 5.95
C GLY A 96 -11.81 -17.78 5.95
N ILE A 97 -11.12 -18.15 4.87
CA ILE A 97 -9.68 -17.91 4.69
C ILE A 97 -9.49 -16.64 3.88
N ILE A 98 -8.57 -15.78 4.32
CA ILE A 98 -8.14 -14.58 3.59
C ILE A 98 -6.99 -14.96 2.66
N TYR A 99 -7.18 -14.64 1.37
CA TYR A 99 -6.14 -14.68 0.36
C TYR A 99 -5.82 -13.26 -0.05
N SER A 100 -4.56 -12.87 0.00
CA SER A 100 -4.14 -11.50 -0.22
C SER A 100 -2.89 -11.42 -1.08
N SER A 101 -2.76 -10.33 -1.84
CA SER A 101 -1.56 -10.05 -2.64
C SER A 101 -0.31 -9.91 -1.77
N ILE A 102 -0.42 -9.39 -0.54
CA ILE A 102 0.73 -9.18 0.35
C ILE A 102 1.37 -10.47 0.87
N TYR A 103 0.73 -11.62 0.67
CA TYR A 103 1.29 -12.94 1.01
C TYR A 103 1.93 -13.66 -0.18
N GLU A 104 2.06 -12.98 -1.34
CA GLU A 104 2.74 -13.51 -2.53
C GLU A 104 4.24 -13.22 -2.47
N PRO A 105 5.13 -14.22 -2.17
CA PRO A 105 6.55 -13.97 -2.02
C PRO A 105 7.32 -13.98 -3.34
N GLU A 106 6.67 -14.36 -4.45
CA GLU A 106 7.31 -14.58 -5.75
C GLU A 106 6.73 -13.68 -6.86
N ALA A 107 6.12 -12.54 -6.47
CA ALA A 107 5.56 -11.60 -7.41
C ALA A 107 6.60 -11.11 -8.41
N GLN A 108 6.22 -11.10 -9.68
CA GLN A 108 7.08 -10.62 -10.77
C GLN A 108 6.88 -9.11 -10.93
N VAL A 109 7.99 -8.37 -10.93
CA VAL A 109 7.95 -6.90 -11.03
C VAL A 109 8.73 -6.45 -12.26
N THR A 110 8.12 -5.60 -13.05
CA THR A 110 8.79 -4.88 -14.15
C THR A 110 8.65 -3.40 -13.99
N VAL A 111 9.67 -2.65 -14.40
CA VAL A 111 9.71 -1.19 -14.25
C VAL A 111 10.03 -0.52 -15.57
N SER A 112 9.41 0.64 -15.82
CA SER A 112 9.64 1.45 -17.01
C SER A 112 9.32 2.92 -16.74
N GLY A 113 9.56 3.76 -17.74
CA GLY A 113 9.27 5.19 -17.65
C GLY A 113 10.51 6.06 -17.41
N ASN A 114 10.27 7.36 -17.36
CA ASN A 114 11.29 8.38 -17.17
C ASN A 114 10.72 9.56 -16.36
N GLY A 115 11.58 10.53 -16.01
CA GLY A 115 11.19 11.68 -15.19
C GLY A 115 10.14 12.60 -15.81
N GLU A 116 9.95 12.60 -17.12
CA GLU A 116 8.98 13.48 -17.80
C GLU A 116 7.56 12.86 -17.83
N GLN A 117 7.48 11.56 -18.08
CA GLN A 117 6.22 10.84 -18.22
C GLN A 117 5.75 10.15 -16.92
N GLY A 118 6.64 10.12 -15.93
CA GLY A 118 6.44 9.33 -14.72
C GLY A 118 7.02 7.92 -14.84
N TYR A 119 6.90 7.16 -13.76
CA TYR A 119 7.42 5.81 -13.65
C TYR A 119 6.28 4.81 -13.55
N VAL A 120 6.38 3.73 -14.29
CA VAL A 120 5.40 2.64 -14.32
C VAL A 120 6.03 1.40 -13.72
N ILE A 121 5.34 0.79 -12.76
CA ILE A 121 5.71 -0.47 -12.14
C ILE A 121 4.55 -1.43 -12.32
N GLN A 122 4.81 -2.54 -12.97
CA GLN A 122 3.84 -3.62 -13.18
C GLN A 122 4.20 -4.80 -12.30
N VAL A 123 3.20 -5.42 -11.73
CA VAL A 123 3.34 -6.55 -10.81
C VAL A 123 2.36 -7.63 -11.19
N ASP A 124 2.85 -8.86 -11.31
CA ASP A 124 2.05 -10.05 -11.54
C ASP A 124 2.25 -11.05 -10.41
N GLY A 125 1.17 -11.65 -9.92
CA GLY A 125 1.22 -12.64 -8.86
C GLY A 125 -0.10 -13.39 -8.69
N SER A 126 -0.17 -14.21 -7.63
CA SER A 126 -1.38 -14.92 -7.21
C SER A 126 -1.73 -14.54 -5.77
N LEU A 127 -3.03 -14.41 -5.46
CA LEU A 127 -3.45 -14.21 -4.08
C LEU A 127 -3.16 -15.47 -3.27
N LYS A 128 -2.48 -15.31 -2.15
CA LYS A 128 -2.09 -16.40 -1.24
C LYS A 128 -2.63 -16.14 0.17
N ASN A 129 -2.79 -17.22 0.92
CA ASN A 129 -3.06 -17.14 2.36
C ASN A 129 -1.74 -16.89 3.13
N GLN A 130 -1.81 -16.77 4.46
CA GLN A 130 -0.63 -16.59 5.31
C GLN A 130 0.36 -17.75 5.27
N ASP A 131 0.00 -18.91 4.74
CA ASP A 131 0.87 -20.06 4.50
C ASP A 131 1.50 -20.05 3.10
N HIS A 132 1.34 -18.93 2.35
CA HIS A 132 1.77 -18.77 0.96
C HIS A 132 1.13 -19.77 -0.01
N GLN A 133 -0.06 -20.28 0.34
CA GLN A 133 -0.79 -21.24 -0.49
C GLN A 133 -1.85 -20.50 -1.30
N VAL A 134 -2.00 -20.86 -2.56
CA VAL A 134 -3.12 -20.41 -3.40
C VAL A 134 -4.42 -21.07 -2.94
N CYS A 135 -5.55 -20.48 -3.32
CA CYS A 135 -6.84 -21.10 -3.06
C CYS A 135 -6.99 -22.39 -3.85
N GLU A 136 -7.40 -23.48 -3.19
CA GLU A 136 -7.55 -24.80 -3.84
C GLU A 136 -8.60 -24.82 -4.95
N GLU A 137 -9.66 -23.99 -4.81
CA GLU A 137 -10.76 -23.95 -5.77
C GLU A 137 -10.39 -23.20 -7.04
N GLN A 138 -9.55 -22.17 -6.94
CA GLN A 138 -9.13 -21.33 -8.06
C GLN A 138 -7.86 -20.56 -7.72
N ASP A 139 -6.91 -20.50 -8.66
CA ASP A 139 -5.80 -19.55 -8.59
C ASP A 139 -6.29 -18.13 -8.94
N TYR A 140 -6.36 -17.25 -7.95
CA TYR A 140 -6.74 -15.84 -8.10
C TYR A 140 -5.51 -15.02 -8.49
N ARG A 141 -5.20 -15.03 -9.77
CA ARG A 141 -4.11 -14.20 -10.30
C ARG A 141 -4.50 -12.75 -10.25
N TYR A 142 -3.52 -11.90 -9.91
CA TYR A 142 -3.68 -10.46 -9.97
C TYR A 142 -2.61 -9.80 -10.84
N HIS A 143 -2.97 -8.65 -11.39
CA HIS A 143 -2.07 -7.70 -12.01
C HIS A 143 -2.25 -6.35 -11.36
N LEU A 144 -1.12 -5.70 -10.95
CA LEU A 144 -1.09 -4.34 -10.44
C LEU A 144 -0.22 -3.48 -11.35
N CYS A 145 -0.69 -2.27 -11.66
CA CYS A 145 0.08 -1.28 -12.39
C CYS A 145 0.07 0.04 -11.61
N TYR A 146 1.23 0.48 -11.15
CA TYR A 146 1.44 1.75 -10.48
C TYR A 146 2.05 2.74 -11.47
N HIS A 147 1.35 3.83 -11.77
CA HIS A 147 1.90 4.95 -12.53
C HIS A 147 2.14 6.12 -11.56
N ILE A 148 3.41 6.35 -11.24
CA ILE A 148 3.86 7.35 -10.24
C ILE A 148 4.35 8.60 -10.97
N GLN A 149 3.67 9.71 -10.72
CA GLN A 149 3.94 11.03 -11.27
C GLN A 149 4.20 12.05 -10.13
N GLU A 150 4.48 13.31 -10.47
CA GLU A 150 4.83 14.35 -9.49
C GLU A 150 3.80 14.57 -8.39
N GLN A 151 2.52 14.59 -8.73
CA GLN A 151 1.42 14.88 -7.78
C GLN A 151 0.30 13.87 -7.86
N LYS A 152 0.59 12.72 -8.44
CA LYS A 152 -0.41 11.68 -8.65
C LYS A 152 0.24 10.30 -8.68
N VAL A 153 -0.44 9.35 -8.04
CA VAL A 153 -0.24 7.92 -8.31
C VAL A 153 -1.56 7.37 -8.83
N GLN A 154 -1.51 6.78 -10.01
CA GLN A 154 -2.62 5.96 -10.52
C GLN A 154 -2.28 4.50 -10.28
N ILE A 155 -3.24 3.76 -9.75
CA ILE A 155 -3.16 2.32 -9.52
C ILE A 155 -4.25 1.66 -10.34
N GLN A 156 -3.86 0.76 -11.22
CA GLN A 156 -4.77 -0.14 -11.89
C GLN A 156 -4.59 -1.53 -11.30
N ALA A 157 -5.68 -2.21 -11.01
CA ALA A 157 -5.65 -3.57 -10.51
C ALA A 157 -6.62 -4.45 -11.28
N GLU A 158 -6.20 -5.68 -11.54
CA GLU A 158 -7.01 -6.74 -12.11
C GLU A 158 -6.92 -7.96 -11.20
N CYS A 159 -8.07 -8.51 -10.81
CA CYS A 159 -8.16 -9.76 -10.06
C CYS A 159 -9.62 -10.22 -10.04
N PRO A 160 -9.92 -11.50 -10.31
CA PRO A 160 -11.29 -12.01 -10.26
C PRO A 160 -11.91 -11.89 -8.86
N GLY A 161 -12.94 -11.05 -8.72
CA GLY A 161 -13.74 -10.92 -7.50
C GLY A 161 -13.01 -10.32 -6.29
N GLY A 162 -11.89 -9.66 -6.50
CA GLY A 162 -11.06 -9.06 -5.46
C GLY A 162 -11.66 -7.77 -4.87
N THR A 163 -11.15 -7.42 -3.69
CA THR A 163 -11.36 -6.11 -3.06
C THR A 163 -10.01 -5.42 -2.91
N TRP A 164 -9.87 -4.22 -3.47
CA TRP A 164 -8.75 -3.35 -3.21
C TRP A 164 -8.92 -2.69 -1.84
N ILE A 165 -7.88 -2.72 -1.03
CA ILE A 165 -7.82 -2.09 0.28
C ILE A 165 -6.64 -1.12 0.29
N CYS A 166 -6.90 0.12 0.68
CA CYS A 166 -5.90 1.18 0.68
C CYS A 166 -6.03 2.05 1.95
N PRO A 167 -5.27 1.78 2.99
CA PRO A 167 -5.20 2.63 4.18
C PRO A 167 -4.37 3.89 3.88
N VAL A 168 -5.03 5.05 3.81
CA VAL A 168 -4.38 6.35 3.54
C VAL A 168 -4.06 7.04 4.86
N ILE A 169 -2.80 7.43 5.03
CA ILE A 169 -2.30 8.05 6.27
C ILE A 169 -3.00 9.39 6.51
N SER A 170 -3.62 9.50 7.68
CA SER A 170 -4.36 10.68 8.11
C SER A 170 -4.44 10.74 9.63
N SER A 171 -4.10 11.90 10.22
CA SER A 171 -4.22 12.13 11.65
C SER A 171 -5.66 12.41 12.08
N GLN A 172 -5.94 12.39 13.38
CA GLN A 172 -7.28 12.67 13.93
C GLN A 172 -7.75 14.11 13.66
N GLU A 173 -6.81 15.04 13.56
CA GLU A 173 -7.09 16.48 13.36
C GLU A 173 -7.41 16.80 11.89
N GLU A 174 -7.05 15.91 10.97
CA GLU A 174 -7.30 16.11 9.56
C GLU A 174 -8.76 15.83 9.22
N LYS A 175 -9.40 16.76 8.52
CA LYS A 175 -10.78 16.60 8.07
C LYS A 175 -10.84 15.62 6.89
N VAL A 176 -11.81 14.71 6.94
CA VAL A 176 -12.09 13.76 5.85
C VAL A 176 -13.51 14.00 5.33
N THR A 177 -13.61 14.28 4.04
CA THR A 177 -14.87 14.41 3.31
C THR A 177 -15.04 13.20 2.41
N VAL A 178 -16.19 12.55 2.52
CA VAL A 178 -16.49 11.31 1.78
C VAL A 178 -17.58 11.57 0.77
N GLU A 179 -17.30 11.23 -0.48
CA GLU A 179 -18.25 11.20 -1.59
C GLU A 179 -18.21 9.79 -2.22
N PRO A 180 -19.21 9.36 -2.99
CA PRO A 180 -19.29 7.98 -3.46
C PRO A 180 -18.02 7.45 -4.17
N LYS A 181 -17.42 8.29 -5.01
CA LYS A 181 -16.22 7.92 -5.81
C LYS A 181 -14.97 8.71 -5.43
N ARG A 182 -15.03 9.47 -4.34
CA ARG A 182 -13.96 10.36 -3.95
C ARG A 182 -13.88 10.53 -2.43
N VAL A 183 -12.68 10.47 -1.90
CA VAL A 183 -12.41 10.81 -0.50
C VAL A 183 -11.35 11.90 -0.46
N ILE A 184 -11.61 12.97 0.28
CA ILE A 184 -10.74 14.13 0.40
C ILE A 184 -10.23 14.21 1.84
N LEU A 185 -8.90 14.29 1.99
CA LEU A 185 -8.22 14.48 3.27
C LEU A 185 -7.56 15.86 3.28
N GLU A 186 -8.01 16.73 4.17
CA GLU A 186 -7.45 18.08 4.35
C GLU A 186 -6.28 18.02 5.32
N LYS A 187 -5.06 18.13 4.78
CA LYS A 187 -3.82 18.20 5.55
C LYS A 187 -3.43 19.65 5.85
N GLU A 188 -2.53 19.85 6.80
CA GLU A 188 -2.05 21.17 7.17
C GLU A 188 -1.57 22.00 5.96
N LYS A 189 -0.75 21.39 5.10
CA LYS A 189 -0.11 22.06 3.95
C LYS A 189 -0.79 21.84 2.61
N GLY A 190 -1.91 21.13 2.56
CA GLY A 190 -2.58 20.84 1.30
C GLY A 190 -3.69 19.82 1.42
N VAL A 191 -4.01 19.19 0.31
CA VAL A 191 -5.12 18.23 0.19
C VAL A 191 -4.64 16.97 -0.49
N VAL A 192 -5.12 15.83 0.00
CA VAL A 192 -5.03 14.53 -0.69
C VAL A 192 -6.42 14.14 -1.13
N CYS A 193 -6.56 13.84 -2.41
CA CYS A 193 -7.81 13.37 -3.02
C CYS A 193 -7.62 11.95 -3.52
N VAL A 194 -8.39 11.03 -2.98
CA VAL A 194 -8.48 9.65 -3.48
C VAL A 194 -9.72 9.54 -4.37
N GLN A 195 -9.55 9.03 -5.58
CA GLN A 195 -10.63 8.85 -6.55
C GLN A 195 -10.62 7.44 -7.12
N ALA A 196 -11.79 6.89 -7.37
CA ALA A 196 -11.95 5.61 -8.03
C ALA A 196 -12.99 5.69 -9.17
N ASP A 197 -12.97 4.69 -10.04
CA ASP A 197 -13.93 4.53 -11.14
C ASP A 197 -15.35 4.20 -10.66
N SER A 198 -15.49 3.57 -9.48
CA SER A 198 -16.77 3.31 -8.83
C SER A 198 -16.74 3.64 -7.34
N GLU A 199 -17.72 3.19 -6.59
CA GLU A 199 -17.91 3.53 -5.18
C GLU A 199 -16.74 3.10 -4.29
N ILE A 200 -16.31 4.02 -3.40
CA ILE A 200 -15.34 3.78 -2.35
C ILE A 200 -16.10 3.56 -1.04
N THR A 201 -15.83 2.45 -0.37
CA THR A 201 -16.39 2.14 0.94
C THR A 201 -15.39 2.40 2.06
N LEU A 202 -15.88 2.81 3.21
CA LEU A 202 -15.09 3.03 4.42
C LEU A 202 -15.64 2.13 5.53
N PRO A 203 -15.07 0.95 5.77
CA PRO A 203 -15.62 -0.04 6.71
C PRO A 203 -15.67 0.48 8.16
N PHE A 204 -14.84 1.45 8.51
CA PHE A 204 -14.82 2.11 9.81
C PHE A 204 -15.30 3.58 9.76
N GLY A 205 -15.97 3.99 8.67
CA GLY A 205 -16.27 5.40 8.42
C GLY A 205 -14.99 6.24 8.39
N THR A 206 -15.05 7.43 8.99
CA THR A 206 -13.87 8.32 9.09
C THR A 206 -13.00 8.05 10.33
N LYS A 207 -13.31 7.00 11.11
CA LYS A 207 -12.47 6.58 12.25
C LYS A 207 -11.11 6.15 11.75
N ARG A 208 -10.05 6.60 12.43
CA ARG A 208 -8.67 6.18 12.11
C ARG A 208 -8.38 4.82 12.73
N ILE A 209 -7.77 3.98 11.92
CA ILE A 209 -7.07 2.78 12.41
C ILE A 209 -5.65 3.20 12.79
N PHE A 210 -5.08 2.56 13.80
CA PHE A 210 -3.73 2.85 14.29
C PHE A 210 -2.87 1.60 14.22
N HIS A 211 -1.66 1.77 13.70
CA HIS A 211 -0.64 0.74 13.72
C HIS A 211 0.57 1.20 14.52
N PRO A 212 0.98 0.49 15.59
CA PRO A 212 2.08 0.91 16.45
C PRO A 212 3.45 0.86 15.76
N ILE A 213 3.57 0.03 14.72
CA ILE A 213 4.68 -0.05 13.80
C ILE A 213 4.09 0.13 12.40
N PRO A 214 4.32 1.22 11.73
CA PRO A 214 5.25 2.35 11.92
C PRO A 214 4.74 3.51 12.78
N GLY A 215 3.67 3.38 13.55
CA GLY A 215 3.15 4.44 14.41
C GLY A 215 2.27 5.45 13.69
N PHE A 216 1.61 5.03 12.60
CA PHE A 216 0.71 5.87 11.82
C PHE A 216 -0.76 5.60 12.11
N GLN A 217 -1.56 6.64 11.91
CA GLN A 217 -3.01 6.56 11.82
C GLN A 217 -3.42 6.65 10.34
N ALA A 218 -4.46 5.90 9.95
CA ALA A 218 -4.93 5.88 8.59
C ALA A 218 -6.46 5.80 8.50
N VAL A 219 -7.02 6.31 7.42
CA VAL A 219 -8.39 6.01 6.99
C VAL A 219 -8.33 4.80 6.08
N LYS A 220 -9.05 3.74 6.43
CA LYS A 220 -9.13 2.53 5.62
C LYS A 220 -10.18 2.70 4.54
N LEU A 221 -9.75 2.68 3.30
CA LEU A 221 -10.59 2.78 2.11
C LEU A 221 -10.61 1.43 1.40
N GLU A 222 -11.78 1.04 0.91
CA GLU A 222 -11.97 -0.21 0.19
C GLU A 222 -12.77 0.01 -1.10
N LYS A 223 -12.47 -0.80 -2.11
CA LYS A 223 -13.21 -0.84 -3.36
C LYS A 223 -13.25 -2.27 -3.91
N LYS A 224 -14.44 -2.77 -4.22
CA LYS A 224 -14.58 -4.01 -5.00
C LYS A 224 -14.09 -3.79 -6.42
N LEU A 225 -13.45 -4.78 -7.00
CA LEU A 225 -13.05 -4.77 -8.39
C LEU A 225 -14.28 -5.06 -9.25
N ASP A 226 -14.75 -4.05 -10.00
CA ASP A 226 -15.87 -4.18 -10.91
C ASP A 226 -15.39 -4.88 -12.20
N GLU A 227 -16.11 -5.89 -12.65
CA GLU A 227 -15.70 -6.69 -13.82
C GLU A 227 -14.24 -7.17 -13.72
N ASN A 228 -13.77 -7.48 -12.49
CA ASN A 228 -12.41 -7.89 -12.15
C ASN A 228 -11.33 -6.82 -12.28
N THR A 229 -11.68 -5.57 -12.53
CA THR A 229 -10.73 -4.47 -12.70
C THR A 229 -11.07 -3.28 -11.81
N MET A 230 -10.10 -2.42 -11.58
CA MET A 230 -10.33 -1.10 -10.99
C MET A 230 -9.29 -0.08 -11.43
N THR A 231 -9.69 1.19 -11.39
CA THR A 231 -8.77 2.33 -11.43
C THR A 231 -8.90 3.14 -10.14
N TRP A 232 -7.75 3.41 -9.53
CA TRP A 232 -7.62 4.14 -8.27
C TRP A 232 -6.57 5.24 -8.42
N ASN A 233 -6.88 6.45 -8.01
CA ASN A 233 -5.98 7.59 -8.10
C ASN A 233 -5.78 8.20 -6.71
N ILE A 234 -4.53 8.46 -6.35
CA ILE A 234 -4.16 9.29 -5.21
C ILE A 234 -3.53 10.55 -5.79
N ILE A 235 -4.19 11.69 -5.60
CA ILE A 235 -3.81 12.98 -6.15
C ILE A 235 -3.59 13.92 -4.96
N TRP A 236 -2.55 14.72 -4.99
CA TRP A 236 -2.27 15.68 -3.93
C TRP A 236 -1.82 17.03 -4.49
N GLY A 237 -2.08 18.06 -3.72
CA GLY A 237 -1.69 19.43 -4.04
C GLY A 237 -1.50 20.27 -2.78
N THR A 238 -0.67 21.30 -2.87
CA THR A 238 -0.51 22.31 -1.83
C THR A 238 -1.69 23.28 -1.85
N LYS A 239 -1.99 23.86 -0.68
CA LYS A 239 -2.91 25.03 -0.58
C LYS A 239 -2.26 26.27 -1.15
#